data_0a2cd93c00130a9e76e3b1cead71b98e
#
_entry.id   0a2cd93c00130a9e76e3b1cead71b98e
#
_cell.length_a   1.000
_cell.length_b   1.000
_cell.length_c   1.000
_cell.angle_alpha   90.00
_cell.angle_beta   90.00
_cell.angle_gamma   90.00
#
_symmetry.space_group_name_H-M   'P 1'
#
loop_
_entity.id
_entity.type
_entity.pdbx_description
1 polymer ?
#
loop_
_entity_poly.entity_id
_entity_poly.type
_entity_poly.pdbx_seq_one_letter_code
_entity_poly.pdbx_strand_id
1 'polypeptide(L)'
;MLQVIISPAKQMRAAQDAFEVLGIPPFAHETARLHRALLDIERNEGSGGLQALWNVSDKLLGPCLNTLHEFGPILTNCDLDNPALARHLSPAVMSYHGIQYQSMAPEVMDSAQLAWLQSHLWILSGLYGCVRPFHAVEPYRLEMGAKLAVDDARDLYAFWSDKLARAIAPAGSNTTIVNLASVEYAKAVLPHLAGDATVVTCLFGEGIRNGKPIQRSTASKKARGSMVRWMAENKLEDVSGLTAFDVGYRHFPELSNKNTLVFLNEQTL
;
A
#
# COMPACT_ATOMS: atom_id res chain seq x y z
N MET A 1 0.49 19.31 5.12
CA MET A 1 -0.61 18.34 4.90
C MET A 1 -0.16 16.97 5.44
N LEU A 2 -1.03 16.26 6.17
CA LEU A 2 -0.72 14.91 6.66
C LEU A 2 -1.04 13.87 5.58
N GLN A 3 -0.12 12.97 5.29
CA GLN A 3 -0.32 11.81 4.41
C GLN A 3 0.17 10.54 5.09
N VAL A 4 -0.49 9.44 4.85
CA VAL A 4 -0.15 8.11 5.41
C VAL A 4 0.18 7.18 4.27
N ILE A 5 1.28 6.45 4.35
CA ILE A 5 1.62 5.40 3.38
C ILE A 5 1.56 4.02 4.02
N ILE A 6 0.91 3.07 3.33
CA ILE A 6 0.84 1.67 3.75
C ILE A 6 1.25 0.71 2.63
N SER A 7 1.62 -0.50 3.00
CA SER A 7 1.85 -1.59 2.03
C SER A 7 0.54 -2.18 1.54
N PRO A 8 0.50 -2.76 0.33
CA PRO A 8 -0.62 -3.56 -0.14
C PRO A 8 -0.69 -4.91 0.60
N ALA A 9 -1.67 -5.72 0.25
CA ALA A 9 -1.69 -7.14 0.60
C ALA A 9 -1.35 -8.01 -0.62
N LYS A 10 -0.77 -9.19 -0.37
CA LYS A 10 -0.49 -10.17 -1.42
C LYS A 10 -1.76 -10.80 -2.01
N GLN A 11 -2.83 -10.85 -1.21
CA GLN A 11 -4.14 -11.32 -1.63
C GLN A 11 -5.03 -10.15 -1.96
N MET A 12 -5.72 -10.26 -3.07
CA MET A 12 -6.75 -9.33 -3.51
C MET A 12 -7.98 -10.11 -3.94
N ARG A 13 -9.12 -9.45 -3.89
CA ARG A 13 -10.39 -9.97 -4.39
C ARG A 13 -11.21 -8.82 -4.97
N ALA A 14 -12.05 -9.11 -5.94
CA ALA A 14 -13.08 -8.15 -6.32
C ALA A 14 -14.02 -7.96 -5.13
N ALA A 15 -14.28 -6.71 -4.74
CA ALA A 15 -15.25 -6.39 -3.71
C ALA A 15 -16.66 -6.60 -4.30
N GLN A 16 -17.47 -7.40 -3.61
CA GLN A 16 -18.84 -7.70 -4.05
C GLN A 16 -19.86 -6.67 -3.55
N ASP A 17 -19.43 -5.77 -2.66
CA ASP A 17 -20.29 -4.80 -1.99
C ASP A 17 -20.15 -3.41 -2.61
N ALA A 18 -21.22 -2.64 -2.52
CA ALA A 18 -21.52 -1.42 -3.26
C ALA A 18 -20.74 -0.16 -2.82
N PHE A 19 -19.44 -0.25 -2.61
CA PHE A 19 -18.62 0.96 -2.50
C PHE A 19 -18.23 1.44 -3.90
N GLU A 20 -18.63 2.66 -4.23
CA GLU A 20 -18.31 3.28 -5.52
C GLU A 20 -16.80 3.59 -5.63
N VAL A 21 -16.25 3.40 -6.82
CA VAL A 21 -14.90 3.86 -7.15
C VAL A 21 -14.93 5.37 -7.39
N LEU A 22 -13.91 6.08 -6.90
CA LEU A 22 -13.78 7.54 -7.03
C LEU A 22 -12.61 7.93 -7.96
N GLY A 23 -12.59 7.33 -9.16
CA GLY A 23 -11.58 7.60 -10.17
C GLY A 23 -10.57 6.49 -10.38
N ILE A 24 -9.59 6.74 -11.23
CA ILE A 24 -8.57 5.78 -11.65
C ILE A 24 -7.24 6.02 -10.93
N PRO A 25 -6.36 4.99 -10.85
CA PRO A 25 -4.99 5.15 -10.37
C PRO A 25 -4.22 6.23 -11.12
N PRO A 26 -3.35 7.01 -10.45
CA PRO A 26 -2.65 8.13 -11.08
C PRO A 26 -1.63 7.71 -12.14
N PHE A 27 -1.21 6.44 -12.15
CA PHE A 27 -0.19 5.90 -13.05
C PHE A 27 -0.75 4.82 -13.98
N ALA A 28 -1.92 5.08 -14.59
CA ALA A 28 -2.62 4.14 -15.47
C ALA A 28 -1.76 3.65 -16.65
N HIS A 29 -1.01 4.54 -17.31
CA HIS A 29 -0.13 4.18 -18.42
C HIS A 29 1.07 3.33 -17.97
N GLU A 30 1.67 3.63 -16.82
CA GLU A 30 2.74 2.84 -16.22
C GLU A 30 2.22 1.45 -15.84
N THR A 31 1.03 1.37 -15.28
CA THR A 31 0.33 0.10 -14.96
C THR A 31 0.17 -0.76 -16.21
N ALA A 32 -0.30 -0.19 -17.32
CA ALA A 32 -0.45 -0.91 -18.58
C ALA A 32 0.90 -1.40 -19.14
N ARG A 33 1.98 -0.63 -18.98
CA ARG A 33 3.34 -1.04 -19.38
C ARG A 33 3.82 -2.23 -18.55
N LEU A 34 3.65 -2.19 -17.22
CA LEU A 34 4.00 -3.29 -16.32
C LEU A 34 3.18 -4.56 -16.62
N HIS A 35 1.88 -4.42 -16.87
CA HIS A 35 1.05 -5.55 -17.26
C HIS A 35 1.55 -6.19 -18.56
N ARG A 36 1.88 -5.39 -19.58
CA ARG A 36 2.46 -5.88 -20.83
C ARG A 36 3.78 -6.62 -20.61
N ALA A 37 4.66 -6.07 -19.75
CA ALA A 37 5.92 -6.72 -19.41
C ALA A 37 5.72 -8.11 -18.76
N LEU A 38 4.69 -8.26 -17.92
CA LEU A 38 4.34 -9.57 -17.36
C LEU A 38 3.86 -10.55 -18.45
N LEU A 39 3.02 -10.11 -19.38
CA LEU A 39 2.59 -10.94 -20.52
C LEU A 39 3.78 -11.31 -21.44
N ASP A 40 4.75 -10.42 -21.60
CA ASP A 40 5.96 -10.70 -22.39
C ASP A 40 6.87 -11.75 -21.72
N ILE A 41 6.96 -11.76 -20.38
CA ILE A 41 7.65 -12.85 -19.65
C ILE A 41 6.95 -14.18 -19.91
N GLU A 42 5.61 -14.23 -19.80
CA GLU A 42 4.87 -15.46 -20.06
C GLU A 42 5.10 -15.95 -21.50
N ARG A 43 5.08 -15.06 -22.48
CA ARG A 43 5.32 -15.41 -23.89
C ARG A 43 6.72 -15.96 -24.13
N ASN A 44 7.74 -15.39 -23.49
CA ASN A 44 9.13 -15.70 -23.76
C ASN A 44 9.69 -16.82 -22.89
N GLU A 45 9.23 -16.94 -21.64
CA GLU A 45 9.76 -17.87 -20.62
C GLU A 45 8.72 -18.86 -20.12
N GLY A 46 7.45 -18.72 -20.59
CA GLY A 46 6.34 -19.52 -20.11
C GLY A 46 5.90 -19.14 -18.69
N SER A 47 4.95 -19.90 -18.16
CA SER A 47 4.42 -19.71 -16.80
C SER A 47 5.49 -19.89 -15.70
N GLY A 48 6.57 -20.63 -15.98
CA GLY A 48 7.69 -20.81 -15.06
C GLY A 48 8.45 -19.52 -14.78
N GLY A 49 8.64 -18.63 -15.80
CA GLY A 49 9.24 -17.32 -15.63
C GLY A 49 8.42 -16.44 -14.68
N LEU A 50 7.10 -16.40 -14.86
CA LEU A 50 6.19 -15.69 -13.97
C LEU A 50 6.16 -16.27 -12.55
N GLN A 51 6.18 -17.61 -12.43
CA GLN A 51 6.23 -18.29 -11.13
C GLN A 51 7.47 -17.87 -10.32
N ALA A 52 8.62 -17.84 -10.98
CA ALA A 52 9.86 -17.42 -10.38
C ALA A 52 9.84 -15.92 -9.98
N LEU A 53 9.32 -15.04 -10.87
CA LEU A 53 9.16 -13.61 -10.60
C LEU A 53 8.26 -13.34 -9.40
N TRP A 54 7.10 -13.99 -9.36
CA TRP A 54 6.10 -13.83 -8.29
C TRP A 54 6.45 -14.58 -7.01
N ASN A 55 7.42 -15.48 -7.06
CA ASN A 55 7.81 -16.35 -5.96
C ASN A 55 6.59 -17.03 -5.32
N VAL A 56 5.80 -17.72 -6.14
CA VAL A 56 4.57 -18.42 -5.74
C VAL A 56 4.72 -19.93 -5.88
N SER A 57 3.99 -20.68 -5.05
CA SER A 57 3.89 -22.13 -5.15
C SER A 57 3.06 -22.55 -6.36
N ASP A 58 3.20 -23.82 -6.81
CA ASP A 58 2.41 -24.39 -7.90
C ASP A 58 0.90 -24.22 -7.69
N LYS A 59 0.45 -24.35 -6.45
CA LYS A 59 -0.97 -24.15 -6.09
C LYS A 59 -1.48 -22.74 -6.39
N LEU A 60 -0.62 -21.73 -6.29
CA LEU A 60 -0.98 -20.31 -6.49
C LEU A 60 -0.73 -19.83 -7.92
N LEU A 61 0.02 -20.59 -8.73
CA LEU A 61 0.39 -20.17 -10.07
C LEU A 61 -0.83 -20.01 -10.97
N GLY A 62 -1.70 -21.02 -11.04
CA GLY A 62 -2.92 -20.96 -11.85
C GLY A 62 -3.81 -19.76 -11.54
N PRO A 63 -4.21 -19.53 -10.27
CA PRO A 63 -4.94 -18.33 -9.88
C PRO A 63 -4.25 -17.01 -10.26
N CYS A 64 -2.91 -16.92 -10.13
CA CYS A 64 -2.17 -15.70 -10.52
C CYS A 64 -2.17 -15.48 -12.04
N LEU A 65 -2.06 -16.56 -12.85
CA LEU A 65 -2.17 -16.49 -14.30
C LEU A 65 -3.56 -16.05 -14.75
N ASN A 66 -4.61 -16.61 -14.15
CA ASN A 66 -5.98 -16.19 -14.45
C ASN A 66 -6.15 -14.67 -14.19
N THR A 67 -5.68 -14.19 -13.04
CA THR A 67 -5.71 -12.78 -12.70
C THR A 67 -4.94 -11.92 -13.72
N LEU A 68 -3.80 -12.38 -14.21
CA LEU A 68 -3.02 -11.68 -15.25
C LEU A 68 -3.77 -11.57 -16.57
N HIS A 69 -4.43 -12.66 -17.00
CA HIS A 69 -5.14 -12.72 -18.28
C HIS A 69 -6.49 -11.98 -18.25
N GLU A 70 -7.13 -11.93 -17.09
CA GLU A 70 -8.39 -11.21 -16.90
C GLU A 70 -8.20 -9.70 -16.72
N PHE A 71 -6.96 -9.28 -16.40
CA PHE A 71 -6.65 -7.88 -16.13
C PHE A 71 -6.84 -7.00 -17.37
N GLY A 72 -7.68 -5.97 -17.24
CA GLY A 72 -7.96 -4.97 -18.30
C GLY A 72 -7.47 -3.58 -17.89
N PRO A 73 -6.31 -3.11 -18.39
CA PRO A 73 -5.79 -1.80 -17.99
C PRO A 73 -6.79 -0.68 -18.21
N ILE A 74 -7.12 0.04 -17.14
CA ILE A 74 -7.95 1.26 -17.16
C ILE A 74 -7.02 2.42 -17.45
N LEU A 75 -7.31 3.21 -18.50
CA LEU A 75 -6.46 4.32 -18.93
C LEU A 75 -7.11 5.68 -18.67
N THR A 76 -8.43 5.73 -18.68
CA THR A 76 -9.24 6.95 -18.54
C THR A 76 -10.43 6.73 -17.62
N ASN A 77 -11.01 7.82 -17.11
CA ASN A 77 -12.23 7.71 -16.30
C ASN A 77 -13.42 7.18 -17.12
N CYS A 78 -13.43 7.32 -18.45
CA CYS A 78 -14.47 6.75 -19.31
C CYS A 78 -14.48 5.22 -19.29
N ASP A 79 -13.35 4.58 -18.98
CA ASP A 79 -13.26 3.12 -18.87
C ASP A 79 -14.04 2.58 -17.66
N LEU A 80 -14.31 3.42 -16.65
CA LEU A 80 -15.13 3.06 -15.49
C LEU A 80 -16.59 2.79 -15.87
N ASP A 81 -17.07 3.40 -16.96
CA ASP A 81 -18.44 3.21 -17.47
C ASP A 81 -18.55 1.97 -18.37
N ASN A 82 -17.44 1.28 -18.66
CA ASN A 82 -17.43 0.07 -19.47
C ASN A 82 -17.94 -1.13 -18.65
N PRO A 83 -19.11 -1.72 -18.95
CA PRO A 83 -19.67 -2.82 -18.18
C PRO A 83 -18.79 -4.08 -18.14
N ALA A 84 -17.93 -4.28 -19.14
CA ALA A 84 -17.02 -5.42 -19.20
C ALA A 84 -15.88 -5.27 -18.16
N LEU A 85 -15.42 -4.04 -17.89
CA LEU A 85 -14.40 -3.74 -16.89
C LEU A 85 -15.01 -3.53 -15.50
N ALA A 86 -16.12 -2.80 -15.42
CA ALA A 86 -16.75 -2.41 -14.16
C ALA A 86 -16.99 -3.56 -13.18
N ARG A 87 -17.33 -4.76 -13.70
CA ARG A 87 -17.54 -5.98 -12.87
C ARG A 87 -16.29 -6.51 -12.17
N HIS A 88 -15.10 -6.14 -12.65
CA HIS A 88 -13.80 -6.56 -12.08
C HIS A 88 -13.18 -5.47 -11.20
N LEU A 89 -13.71 -4.25 -11.29
CA LEU A 89 -13.20 -3.09 -10.57
C LEU A 89 -13.71 -3.07 -9.13
N SER A 90 -12.82 -2.67 -8.25
CA SER A 90 -13.16 -2.47 -6.84
C SER A 90 -12.37 -1.29 -6.28
N PRO A 91 -12.89 -0.59 -5.25
CA PRO A 91 -12.08 0.34 -4.50
C PRO A 91 -10.87 -0.37 -3.90
N ALA A 92 -9.68 0.22 -4.05
CA ALA A 92 -8.43 -0.41 -3.65
C ALA A 92 -8.45 -0.88 -2.19
N VAL A 93 -8.96 -0.05 -1.27
CA VAL A 93 -9.01 -0.38 0.17
C VAL A 93 -9.89 -1.59 0.48
N MET A 94 -10.91 -1.87 -0.35
CA MET A 94 -11.82 -3.02 -0.23
C MET A 94 -11.29 -4.26 -0.96
N SER A 95 -10.44 -4.06 -1.97
CA SER A 95 -9.86 -5.15 -2.77
C SER A 95 -8.71 -5.86 -2.06
N TYR A 96 -7.82 -5.13 -1.40
CA TYR A 96 -6.71 -5.75 -0.67
C TYR A 96 -7.19 -6.53 0.55
N HIS A 97 -6.81 -7.81 0.61
CA HIS A 97 -7.22 -8.72 1.68
C HIS A 97 -6.02 -9.27 2.45
N GLY A 98 -6.00 -9.07 3.76
CA GLY A 98 -4.94 -9.53 4.65
C GLY A 98 -5.01 -8.86 6.01
N ILE A 99 -4.18 -9.32 6.95
CA ILE A 99 -4.25 -8.93 8.37
C ILE A 99 -4.26 -7.39 8.57
N GLN A 100 -3.48 -6.64 7.79
CA GLN A 100 -3.45 -5.17 7.88
C GLN A 100 -4.80 -4.56 7.54
N TYR A 101 -5.44 -5.00 6.45
CA TYR A 101 -6.73 -4.51 5.99
C TYR A 101 -7.88 -5.01 6.87
N GLN A 102 -7.82 -6.26 7.34
CA GLN A 102 -8.77 -6.79 8.34
C GLN A 102 -8.72 -6.00 9.65
N SER A 103 -7.54 -5.56 10.08
CA SER A 103 -7.40 -4.74 11.30
C SER A 103 -7.78 -3.28 11.08
N MET A 104 -7.68 -2.77 9.86
CA MET A 104 -8.20 -1.47 9.45
C MET A 104 -9.73 -1.52 9.35
N ALA A 105 -10.29 -2.63 8.85
CA ALA A 105 -11.73 -2.90 8.71
C ALA A 105 -12.49 -1.73 8.04
N PRO A 106 -12.12 -1.31 6.81
CA PRO A 106 -12.75 -0.17 6.16
C PRO A 106 -14.24 -0.37 5.87
N GLU A 107 -14.69 -1.62 5.76
CA GLU A 107 -16.08 -2.00 5.51
C GLU A 107 -17.05 -1.64 6.63
N VAL A 108 -16.55 -1.35 7.84
CA VAL A 108 -17.37 -0.97 9.00
C VAL A 108 -17.12 0.47 9.45
N MET A 109 -16.40 1.26 8.66
CA MET A 109 -16.17 2.68 8.90
C MET A 109 -17.37 3.53 8.44
N ASP A 110 -17.63 4.61 9.16
CA ASP A 110 -18.61 5.61 8.71
C ASP A 110 -18.11 6.48 7.55
N SER A 111 -18.99 7.26 6.95
CA SER A 111 -18.68 8.10 5.80
C SER A 111 -17.59 9.16 6.09
N ALA A 112 -17.51 9.68 7.30
CA ALA A 112 -16.50 10.67 7.68
C ALA A 112 -15.12 10.03 7.81
N GLN A 113 -15.04 8.82 8.37
CA GLN A 113 -13.82 8.03 8.46
C GLN A 113 -13.32 7.60 7.06
N LEU A 114 -14.23 7.16 6.17
CA LEU A 114 -13.89 6.82 4.79
C LEU A 114 -13.42 8.06 3.99
N ALA A 115 -14.03 9.22 4.21
CA ALA A 115 -13.57 10.47 3.60
C ALA A 115 -12.17 10.88 4.10
N TRP A 116 -11.89 10.68 5.39
CA TRP A 116 -10.56 10.88 5.94
C TRP A 116 -9.54 9.94 5.29
N LEU A 117 -9.86 8.64 5.15
CA LEU A 117 -9.00 7.69 4.45
C LEU A 117 -8.70 8.16 3.03
N GLN A 118 -9.73 8.54 2.26
CA GLN A 118 -9.57 8.99 0.87
C GLN A 118 -8.64 10.20 0.76
N SER A 119 -8.66 11.10 1.73
CA SER A 119 -7.86 12.32 1.72
C SER A 119 -6.41 12.12 2.18
N HIS A 120 -6.18 11.18 3.09
CA HIS A 120 -4.89 11.05 3.79
C HIS A 120 -4.11 9.78 3.42
N LEU A 121 -4.79 8.69 3.05
CA LEU A 121 -4.14 7.41 2.86
C LEU A 121 -3.66 7.20 1.42
N TRP A 122 -2.45 6.67 1.28
CA TRP A 122 -1.92 6.10 0.07
C TRP A 122 -1.56 4.63 0.28
N ILE A 123 -2.09 3.77 -0.56
CA ILE A 123 -1.74 2.36 -0.62
C ILE A 123 -0.67 2.20 -1.70
N LEU A 124 0.52 1.74 -1.31
CA LEU A 124 1.61 1.48 -2.24
C LEU A 124 1.36 0.17 -2.99
N SER A 125 1.87 0.07 -4.22
CA SER A 125 1.60 -1.06 -5.11
C SER A 125 2.78 -1.29 -6.05
N GLY A 126 3.16 -2.54 -6.28
CA GLY A 126 4.16 -2.88 -7.30
C GLY A 126 3.64 -2.58 -8.72
N LEU A 127 2.34 -2.84 -8.98
CA LEU A 127 1.71 -2.66 -10.29
C LEU A 127 1.19 -1.24 -10.52
N TYR A 128 0.47 -0.67 -9.54
CA TYR A 128 -0.17 0.64 -9.66
C TYR A 128 0.70 1.80 -9.13
N GLY A 129 1.86 1.52 -8.54
CA GLY A 129 2.72 2.50 -7.88
C GLY A 129 2.15 2.96 -6.54
N CYS A 130 1.18 3.85 -6.55
CA CYS A 130 0.39 4.24 -5.38
C CYS A 130 -1.05 4.57 -5.78
N VAL A 131 -2.01 4.25 -4.91
CA VAL A 131 -3.43 4.49 -5.13
C VAL A 131 -4.08 5.09 -3.91
N ARG A 132 -5.13 5.89 -4.12
CA ARG A 132 -6.04 6.31 -3.07
C ARG A 132 -6.99 5.16 -2.71
N PRO A 133 -7.60 5.15 -1.51
CA PRO A 133 -8.49 4.09 -1.06
C PRO A 133 -9.62 3.72 -2.02
N PHE A 134 -10.21 4.71 -2.68
CA PHE A 134 -11.35 4.51 -3.59
C PHE A 134 -10.98 4.59 -5.07
N HIS A 135 -9.69 4.54 -5.45
CA HIS A 135 -9.33 4.33 -6.84
C HIS A 135 -9.72 2.93 -7.29
N ALA A 136 -10.18 2.82 -8.54
CA ALA A 136 -10.54 1.58 -9.18
C ALA A 136 -9.30 0.68 -9.39
N VAL A 137 -9.32 -0.52 -8.84
CA VAL A 137 -8.27 -1.52 -9.05
C VAL A 137 -8.87 -2.88 -9.39
N GLU A 138 -8.10 -3.68 -10.09
CA GLU A 138 -8.34 -5.09 -10.31
C GLU A 138 -7.34 -5.92 -9.49
N PRO A 139 -7.68 -7.15 -9.13
CA PRO A 139 -6.73 -8.08 -8.53
C PRO A 139 -5.50 -8.26 -9.43
N TYR A 140 -4.33 -8.35 -8.85
CA TYR A 140 -3.05 -8.56 -9.54
C TYR A 140 -2.03 -9.27 -8.63
N ARG A 141 -0.92 -9.73 -9.21
CA ARG A 141 0.22 -10.23 -8.45
C ARG A 141 1.51 -9.60 -8.96
N LEU A 142 2.01 -8.61 -8.21
CA LEU A 142 3.34 -8.02 -8.42
C LEU A 142 3.80 -7.30 -7.15
N GLU A 143 4.88 -7.79 -6.52
CA GLU A 143 5.45 -7.17 -5.33
C GLU A 143 6.49 -6.12 -5.73
N MET A 144 6.69 -5.08 -4.93
CA MET A 144 7.64 -4.00 -5.23
C MET A 144 9.09 -4.50 -5.34
N GLY A 145 9.43 -5.55 -4.60
CA GLY A 145 10.74 -6.19 -4.63
C GLY A 145 10.94 -7.19 -5.76
N ALA A 146 9.96 -7.40 -6.65
CA ALA A 146 10.09 -8.29 -7.79
C ALA A 146 11.20 -7.82 -8.75
N LYS A 147 11.96 -8.77 -9.27
CA LYS A 147 13.07 -8.50 -10.20
C LYS A 147 12.56 -8.38 -11.65
N LEU A 148 11.62 -7.47 -11.86
CA LEU A 148 11.04 -7.17 -13.16
C LEU A 148 11.80 -5.99 -13.78
N ALA A 149 12.51 -6.26 -14.86
CA ALA A 149 13.09 -5.21 -15.72
C ALA A 149 12.03 -4.78 -16.74
N VAL A 150 11.89 -3.46 -16.93
CA VAL A 150 10.95 -2.88 -17.90
C VAL A 150 11.62 -1.72 -18.60
N ASP A 151 11.70 -1.79 -19.91
CA ASP A 151 12.46 -0.83 -20.74
C ASP A 151 13.90 -0.70 -20.20
N ASP A 152 14.37 0.51 -19.90
CA ASP A 152 15.72 0.76 -19.34
C ASP A 152 15.80 0.58 -17.80
N ALA A 153 14.66 0.33 -17.15
CA ALA A 153 14.62 0.16 -15.69
C ALA A 153 14.93 -1.30 -15.30
N ARG A 154 15.99 -1.49 -14.51
CA ARG A 154 16.47 -2.81 -14.08
C ARG A 154 15.53 -3.52 -13.08
N ASP A 155 14.69 -2.78 -12.38
CA ASP A 155 13.76 -3.26 -11.35
C ASP A 155 12.63 -2.23 -11.13
N LEU A 156 11.64 -2.58 -10.33
CA LEU A 156 10.50 -1.70 -10.06
C LEU A 156 10.88 -0.43 -9.29
N TYR A 157 11.93 -0.44 -8.48
CA TYR A 157 12.40 0.78 -7.82
C TYR A 157 12.94 1.79 -8.83
N ALA A 158 13.71 1.32 -9.82
CA ALA A 158 14.18 2.15 -10.92
C ALA A 158 13.03 2.60 -11.83
N PHE A 159 12.04 1.72 -12.10
CA PHE A 159 10.87 2.05 -12.91
C PHE A 159 10.00 3.14 -12.28
N TRP A 160 9.70 3.02 -10.99
CA TRP A 160 8.92 4.01 -10.25
C TRP A 160 9.71 5.27 -9.95
N SER A 161 11.04 5.15 -9.69
CA SER A 161 11.93 6.28 -9.43
C SER A 161 11.31 7.28 -8.43
N ASP A 162 11.25 8.54 -8.76
CA ASP A 162 10.69 9.63 -7.94
C ASP A 162 9.18 9.85 -8.14
N LYS A 163 8.53 9.15 -9.07
CA LYS A 163 7.12 9.36 -9.42
C LYS A 163 6.19 9.26 -8.21
N LEU A 164 6.41 8.23 -7.36
CA LEU A 164 5.57 7.99 -6.19
C LEU A 164 5.73 9.09 -5.14
N ALA A 165 6.97 9.50 -4.90
CA ALA A 165 7.28 10.59 -3.97
C ALA A 165 6.62 11.91 -4.42
N ARG A 166 6.71 12.24 -5.71
CA ARG A 166 6.06 13.43 -6.28
C ARG A 166 4.54 13.42 -6.21
N ALA A 167 3.92 12.24 -6.36
CA ALA A 167 2.46 12.11 -6.25
C ALA A 167 1.98 12.24 -4.81
N ILE A 168 2.73 11.68 -3.85
CA ILE A 168 2.36 11.64 -2.43
C ILE A 168 2.70 12.98 -1.73
N ALA A 169 3.85 13.54 -2.02
CA ALA A 169 4.38 14.78 -1.43
C ALA A 169 5.02 15.65 -2.51
N PRO A 170 4.23 16.41 -3.27
CA PRO A 170 4.76 17.36 -4.25
C PRO A 170 5.71 18.36 -3.60
N ALA A 171 6.76 18.75 -4.31
CA ALA A 171 7.70 19.77 -3.83
C ALA A 171 6.98 21.08 -3.48
N GLY A 172 7.34 21.69 -2.37
CA GLY A 172 6.68 22.91 -1.85
C GLY A 172 5.39 22.66 -1.08
N SER A 173 4.94 21.42 -0.94
CA SER A 173 3.67 21.08 -0.25
C SER A 173 3.78 21.05 1.28
N ASN A 174 5.00 21.06 1.84
CA ASN A 174 5.26 20.87 3.28
C ASN A 174 4.50 19.65 3.85
N THR A 175 4.53 18.54 3.11
CA THR A 175 3.80 17.33 3.48
C THR A 175 4.50 16.58 4.60
N THR A 176 3.75 16.17 5.61
CA THR A 176 4.20 15.25 6.65
C THR A 176 3.69 13.85 6.33
N ILE A 177 4.61 12.88 6.21
CA ILE A 177 4.29 11.50 5.89
C ILE A 177 4.40 10.63 7.14
N VAL A 178 3.31 9.97 7.49
CA VAL A 178 3.30 8.86 8.45
C VAL A 178 3.59 7.57 7.70
N ASN A 179 4.78 7.02 7.91
CA ASN A 179 5.19 5.78 7.28
C ASN A 179 4.75 4.57 8.11
N LEU A 180 3.72 3.88 7.64
CA LEU A 180 3.21 2.60 8.11
C LEU A 180 3.48 1.47 7.08
N ALA A 181 4.23 1.75 6.03
CA ALA A 181 4.61 0.75 5.03
C ALA A 181 5.75 -0.16 5.54
N SER A 182 5.92 -1.32 4.91
CA SER A 182 7.10 -2.15 5.11
C SER A 182 8.34 -1.49 4.50
N VAL A 183 9.51 -1.93 4.92
CA VAL A 183 10.79 -1.44 4.37
C VAL A 183 10.84 -1.58 2.84
N GLU A 184 10.32 -2.69 2.31
CA GLU A 184 10.24 -2.94 0.87
C GLU A 184 9.49 -1.82 0.13
N TYR A 185 8.28 -1.47 0.58
CA TYR A 185 7.45 -0.47 -0.08
C TYR A 185 7.89 0.96 0.25
N ALA A 186 8.29 1.24 1.48
CA ALA A 186 8.80 2.55 1.88
C ALA A 186 10.04 2.97 1.08
N LYS A 187 10.90 2.01 0.70
CA LYS A 187 12.08 2.24 -0.15
C LYS A 187 11.75 2.83 -1.53
N ALA A 188 10.53 2.60 -2.05
CA ALA A 188 10.11 3.17 -3.33
C ALA A 188 9.68 4.65 -3.23
N VAL A 189 9.54 5.20 -2.01
CA VAL A 189 9.03 6.56 -1.78
C VAL A 189 10.04 7.41 -1.03
N LEU A 190 10.46 6.97 0.16
CA LEU A 190 11.17 7.81 1.12
C LEU A 190 12.51 8.40 0.61
N PRO A 191 13.35 7.64 -0.14
CA PRO A 191 14.60 8.18 -0.66
C PRO A 191 14.44 9.28 -1.72
N HIS A 192 13.24 9.43 -2.29
CA HIS A 192 12.94 10.34 -3.39
C HIS A 192 12.16 11.59 -2.95
N LEU A 193 11.88 11.73 -1.67
CA LEU A 193 11.14 12.87 -1.15
C LEU A 193 11.94 14.17 -1.26
N ALA A 194 11.25 15.27 -1.55
CA ALA A 194 11.83 16.60 -1.52
C ALA A 194 12.20 17.02 -0.09
N GLY A 195 13.16 17.94 0.05
CA GLY A 195 13.70 18.36 1.36
C GLY A 195 12.72 19.07 2.28
N ASP A 196 11.56 19.50 1.79
CA ASP A 196 10.47 20.11 2.53
C ASP A 196 9.47 19.10 3.11
N ALA A 197 9.58 17.81 2.73
CA ALA A 197 8.76 16.76 3.29
C ALA A 197 9.34 16.25 4.62
N THR A 198 8.46 16.05 5.60
CA THR A 198 8.82 15.43 6.89
C THR A 198 8.31 14.00 6.93
N VAL A 199 9.10 13.08 7.51
CA VAL A 199 8.72 11.66 7.65
C VAL A 199 8.74 11.26 9.11
N VAL A 200 7.65 10.62 9.55
CA VAL A 200 7.55 9.95 10.85
C VAL A 200 7.25 8.47 10.61
N THR A 201 8.18 7.59 10.95
CA THR A 201 8.00 6.14 10.84
C THR A 201 7.49 5.57 12.17
N CYS A 202 6.40 4.81 12.14
CA CYS A 202 5.88 4.12 13.32
C CYS A 202 6.36 2.67 13.34
N LEU A 203 7.02 2.29 14.43
CA LEU A 203 7.51 0.94 14.68
C LEU A 203 6.69 0.29 15.81
N PHE A 204 6.28 -0.96 15.60
CA PHE A 204 5.49 -1.72 16.56
C PHE A 204 6.29 -2.91 17.05
N GLY A 205 6.59 -2.94 18.36
CA GLY A 205 7.42 -3.95 19.00
C GLY A 205 6.63 -4.84 19.96
N GLU A 206 6.95 -6.13 19.94
CA GLU A 206 6.44 -7.15 20.88
C GLU A 206 7.35 -7.29 22.10
N GLY A 207 8.18 -6.32 22.39
CA GLY A 207 9.18 -6.25 23.45
C GLY A 207 10.45 -5.57 22.99
N ILE A 208 11.46 -5.57 23.84
CA ILE A 208 12.76 -4.92 23.60
C ILE A 208 13.87 -5.97 23.62
N ARG A 209 14.80 -5.90 22.67
CA ARG A 209 16.06 -6.67 22.66
C ARG A 209 17.21 -5.77 22.26
N ASN A 210 18.26 -5.73 23.08
CA ASN A 210 19.44 -4.89 22.82
C ASN A 210 19.09 -3.42 22.52
N GLY A 211 18.15 -2.85 23.31
CA GLY A 211 17.71 -1.47 23.15
C GLY A 211 16.89 -1.18 21.88
N LYS A 212 16.37 -2.21 21.18
CA LYS A 212 15.54 -2.05 19.97
C LYS A 212 14.23 -2.81 20.11
N PRO A 213 13.14 -2.32 19.51
CA PRO A 213 11.85 -3.03 19.48
C PRO A 213 11.95 -4.32 18.67
N ILE A 214 11.42 -5.42 19.20
CA ILE A 214 11.31 -6.70 18.51
C ILE A 214 10.09 -6.65 17.62
N GLN A 215 10.28 -6.47 16.32
CA GLN A 215 9.19 -6.44 15.35
C GLN A 215 8.86 -7.84 14.83
N ARG A 216 7.60 -8.26 14.93
CA ARG A 216 7.07 -9.48 14.33
C ARG A 216 6.15 -9.13 13.17
N SER A 217 6.37 -9.73 12.01
CA SER A 217 5.68 -9.37 10.75
C SER A 217 4.15 -9.33 10.90
N THR A 218 3.53 -10.35 11.48
CA THR A 218 2.07 -10.43 11.67
C THR A 218 1.56 -9.36 12.63
N ALA A 219 2.20 -9.21 13.78
CA ALA A 219 1.84 -8.21 14.79
C ALA A 219 1.98 -6.78 14.24
N SER A 220 3.10 -6.48 13.56
CA SER A 220 3.31 -5.17 12.94
C SER A 220 2.28 -4.85 11.86
N LYS A 221 1.84 -5.84 11.04
CA LYS A 221 0.78 -5.64 10.05
C LYS A 221 -0.55 -5.32 10.72
N LYS A 222 -0.91 -6.08 11.78
CA LYS A 222 -2.11 -5.82 12.58
C LYS A 222 -2.10 -4.41 13.16
N ALA A 223 -1.03 -4.03 13.84
CA ALA A 223 -0.89 -2.73 14.47
C ALA A 223 -0.96 -1.56 13.47
N ARG A 224 -0.34 -1.69 12.28
CA ARG A 224 -0.42 -0.69 11.20
C ARG A 224 -1.85 -0.48 10.73
N GLY A 225 -2.61 -1.55 10.51
CA GLY A 225 -4.01 -1.47 10.14
C GLY A 225 -4.86 -0.80 11.22
N SER A 226 -4.68 -1.23 12.48
CA SER A 226 -5.35 -0.62 13.64
C SER A 226 -5.01 0.86 13.80
N MET A 227 -3.75 1.26 13.55
CA MET A 227 -3.33 2.66 13.63
C MET A 227 -4.00 3.51 12.54
N VAL A 228 -4.09 3.02 11.29
CA VAL A 228 -4.81 3.75 10.22
C VAL A 228 -6.27 3.94 10.60
N ARG A 229 -6.93 2.90 11.11
CA ARG A 229 -8.30 2.99 11.59
C ARG A 229 -8.44 4.02 12.70
N TRP A 230 -7.61 3.95 13.73
CA TRP A 230 -7.61 4.87 14.86
C TRP A 230 -7.38 6.33 14.42
N MET A 231 -6.46 6.56 13.45
CA MET A 231 -6.26 7.88 12.87
C MET A 231 -7.52 8.42 12.18
N ALA A 232 -8.22 7.57 11.44
CA ALA A 232 -9.49 7.95 10.78
C ALA A 232 -10.61 8.21 11.78
N GLU A 233 -10.75 7.40 12.83
CA GLU A 233 -11.72 7.57 13.92
C GLU A 233 -11.50 8.88 14.68
N ASN A 234 -10.24 9.28 14.88
CA ASN A 234 -9.86 10.52 15.57
C ASN A 234 -9.66 11.71 14.62
N LYS A 235 -9.88 11.53 13.31
CA LYS A 235 -9.70 12.56 12.27
C LYS A 235 -8.37 13.30 12.40
N LEU A 236 -7.29 12.52 12.54
CA LEU A 236 -5.97 13.05 12.85
C LEU A 236 -5.43 13.92 11.71
N GLU A 237 -5.07 15.16 12.00
CA GLU A 237 -4.52 16.12 11.02
C GLU A 237 -3.04 16.44 11.28
N ASP A 238 -2.52 16.03 12.44
CA ASP A 238 -1.14 16.30 12.86
C ASP A 238 -0.49 15.09 13.52
N VAL A 239 0.81 14.91 13.27
CA VAL A 239 1.59 13.78 13.81
C VAL A 239 1.75 13.78 15.33
N SER A 240 1.61 14.94 15.99
CA SER A 240 1.72 15.02 17.45
C SER A 240 0.67 14.16 18.15
N GLY A 241 -0.51 14.00 17.55
CA GLY A 241 -1.57 13.15 18.07
C GLY A 241 -1.25 11.66 18.03
N LEU A 242 -0.29 11.20 17.21
CA LEU A 242 0.04 9.76 17.08
C LEU A 242 0.46 9.13 18.40
N THR A 243 1.07 9.89 19.30
CA THR A 243 1.53 9.39 20.61
C THR A 243 0.40 8.94 21.53
N ALA A 244 -0.84 9.34 21.22
CA ALA A 244 -2.04 8.92 21.95
C ALA A 244 -2.63 7.59 21.46
N PHE A 245 -2.03 6.94 20.44
CA PHE A 245 -2.48 5.64 19.95
C PHE A 245 -2.38 4.58 21.06
N ASP A 246 -3.51 3.91 21.37
CA ASP A 246 -3.70 3.03 22.52
C ASP A 246 -4.35 1.66 22.18
N VAL A 247 -4.44 1.30 20.91
CA VAL A 247 -5.07 0.04 20.48
C VAL A 247 -4.09 -1.13 20.64
N GLY A 248 -3.99 -1.64 21.87
CA GLY A 248 -3.12 -2.77 22.25
C GLY A 248 -1.62 -2.46 22.22
N TYR A 249 -1.25 -1.22 22.01
CA TYR A 249 0.11 -0.70 21.98
C TYR A 249 0.17 0.64 22.73
N ARG A 250 1.30 0.92 23.34
CA ARG A 250 1.58 2.20 23.99
C ARG A 250 2.82 2.84 23.40
N HIS A 251 2.77 4.15 23.18
CA HIS A 251 3.94 4.95 22.80
C HIS A 251 5.06 4.81 23.83
N PHE A 252 6.29 4.58 23.36
CA PHE A 252 7.48 4.38 24.18
C PHE A 252 8.51 5.49 23.86
N PRO A 253 8.49 6.60 24.63
CA PRO A 253 9.32 7.78 24.37
C PRO A 253 10.82 7.49 24.36
N GLU A 254 11.30 6.57 25.22
CA GLU A 254 12.72 6.25 25.41
C GLU A 254 13.36 5.64 24.16
N LEU A 255 12.58 5.02 23.28
CA LEU A 255 13.03 4.47 21.99
C LEU A 255 12.58 5.32 20.81
N SER A 256 11.86 6.41 21.05
CA SER A 256 11.32 7.30 20.04
C SER A 256 12.22 8.50 19.79
N ASN A 257 12.09 9.10 18.61
CA ASN A 257 12.70 10.38 18.27
C ASN A 257 11.80 11.14 17.27
N LYS A 258 12.22 12.33 16.81
CA LYS A 258 11.41 13.18 15.92
C LYS A 258 10.97 12.51 14.61
N ASN A 259 11.71 11.50 14.13
CA ASN A 259 11.46 10.84 12.84
C ASN A 259 10.97 9.39 13.01
N THR A 260 10.94 8.86 14.25
CA THR A 260 10.57 7.49 14.54
C THR A 260 9.81 7.44 15.87
N LEU A 261 8.57 6.99 15.80
CA LEU A 261 7.76 6.69 16.99
C LEU A 261 7.73 5.17 17.21
N VAL A 262 8.07 4.75 18.42
CA VAL A 262 8.06 3.35 18.81
C VAL A 262 6.85 3.11 19.71
N PHE A 263 6.11 2.06 19.38
CA PHE A 263 4.95 1.59 20.13
C PHE A 263 5.23 0.15 20.59
N LEU A 264 5.08 -0.12 21.86
CA LEU A 264 5.27 -1.46 22.43
C LEU A 264 3.93 -2.06 22.81
N ASN A 265 3.81 -3.36 22.57
CA ASN A 265 2.62 -4.13 22.93
C ASN A 265 2.43 -4.11 24.46
N GLU A 266 1.26 -3.73 24.92
CA GLU A 266 0.94 -3.59 26.35
C GLU A 266 1.04 -4.90 27.14
N GLN A 267 0.84 -6.05 26.46
CA GLN A 267 0.94 -7.37 27.10
C GLN A 267 2.39 -7.81 27.34
N THR A 268 3.36 -7.09 26.76
CA THR A 268 4.80 -7.44 26.82
C THR A 268 5.62 -6.42 27.59
N LEU A 269 4.99 -5.37 28.12
CA LEU A 269 5.50 -4.39 29.06
C LEU A 269 5.22 -4.85 30.50
#